data_759d2e2625b9032bd924384ab877bdac
#
_entry.id   759d2e2625b9032bd924384ab877bdac
#
_cell.length_a   1.000
_cell.length_b   1.000
_cell.length_c   1.000
_cell.angle_alpha   90.00
_cell.angle_beta   90.00
_cell.angle_gamma   90.00
#
_symmetry.space_group_name_H-M   'P 1'
#
loop_
_entity.id
_entity.type
_entity.pdbx_description
1 polymer ?
#
loop_
_entity_poly.entity_id
_entity_poly.type
_entity_poly.pdbx_seq_one_letter_code
_entity_poly.pdbx_strand_id
1 'polypeptide(L)'
;MEARTHETIRAAVIQHPPVFLNLEESLQRAETLVAEASRGGATIIAFPETWLPGYPVWLDEAPNAAVWGHEGAKALYQLLSDQSIEIPGAGFDRLKALAGKHKVDLVMGAHERRGGTLYNTMLFLSSDGERWAVHRKLMPTYTERLIWGQGDGSTLAVLTGEAGVVGGLICWEHWMPLARAAMHAKQELVHVAQWPAVSELHQLASRTYAFEGQCFVLAAGCVLRRQDVLDGLASRGITAGAAFDMLAGMPGGPGHLYKNGGSSIIAPDSSYLVEPVFGEPAILFADLDPDLVTRGHLVMDTSGHYSRPDVFRLEVDTQSREAVSFI
;
A
#
# COMPACT_ATOMS: atom_id res chain seq x y z
N MET A 1 34.19 -6.06 -23.55
CA MET A 1 32.84 -5.52 -23.31
C MET A 1 32.65 -5.55 -21.82
N GLU A 2 32.87 -4.44 -21.13
CA GLU A 2 32.59 -4.34 -19.69
C GLU A 2 31.09 -4.54 -19.51
N ALA A 3 30.73 -5.48 -18.64
CA ALA A 3 29.34 -5.67 -18.23
C ALA A 3 28.86 -4.35 -17.59
N ARG A 4 27.77 -3.76 -18.08
CA ARG A 4 27.08 -2.69 -17.36
C ARG A 4 26.60 -3.30 -16.05
N THR A 5 27.27 -3.02 -14.97
CA THR A 5 26.74 -3.28 -13.63
C THR A 5 25.66 -2.23 -13.40
N HIS A 6 24.41 -2.65 -13.31
CA HIS A 6 23.35 -1.76 -12.84
C HIS A 6 23.64 -1.41 -11.37
N GLU A 7 23.42 -0.16 -11.00
CA GLU A 7 23.54 0.24 -9.59
C GLU A 7 22.51 -0.51 -8.76
N THR A 8 22.94 -1.01 -7.62
CA THR A 8 22.08 -1.71 -6.66
C THR A 8 21.06 -0.73 -6.06
N ILE A 9 19.79 -1.13 -6.03
CA ILE A 9 18.70 -0.34 -5.45
C ILE A 9 18.56 -0.72 -3.98
N ARG A 10 18.64 0.24 -3.07
CA ARG A 10 18.38 0.01 -1.66
C ARG A 10 16.90 0.24 -1.35
N ALA A 11 16.18 -0.83 -1.02
CA ALA A 11 14.76 -0.77 -0.66
C ALA A 11 14.55 -0.74 0.86
N ALA A 12 13.49 -0.04 1.29
CA ALA A 12 12.99 -0.11 2.65
C ALA A 12 11.48 -0.37 2.69
N VAL A 13 11.04 -1.21 3.63
CA VAL A 13 9.62 -1.46 3.93
C VAL A 13 9.33 -1.02 5.36
N ILE A 14 8.34 -0.15 5.52
CA ILE A 14 7.94 0.39 6.81
C ILE A 14 6.85 -0.51 7.42
N GLN A 15 7.11 -1.06 8.60
CA GLN A 15 6.17 -1.86 9.40
C GLN A 15 5.83 -1.16 10.72
N HIS A 16 5.63 0.13 10.71
CA HIS A 16 5.24 0.91 11.88
C HIS A 16 3.75 1.27 11.85
N PRO A 17 3.06 1.40 13.01
CA PRO A 17 1.71 1.91 13.02
C PRO A 17 1.67 3.41 12.68
N PRO A 18 0.59 3.90 12.03
CA PRO A 18 0.29 5.32 11.97
C PRO A 18 -0.16 5.85 13.33
N VAL A 19 -0.45 7.14 13.44
CA VAL A 19 -1.29 7.66 14.52
C VAL A 19 -2.75 7.51 14.07
N PHE A 20 -3.43 6.52 14.62
CA PHE A 20 -4.71 6.05 14.11
C PHE A 20 -5.78 7.16 14.10
N LEU A 21 -6.43 7.35 12.94
CA LEU A 21 -7.40 8.41 12.67
C LEU A 21 -6.92 9.85 12.97
N ASN A 22 -5.60 10.09 12.92
CA ASN A 22 -5.00 11.41 13.03
C ASN A 22 -4.02 11.63 11.87
N LEU A 23 -4.50 12.30 10.80
CA LEU A 23 -3.71 12.52 9.58
C LEU A 23 -2.47 13.35 9.84
N GLU A 24 -2.60 14.45 10.61
CA GLU A 24 -1.47 15.37 10.84
C GLU A 24 -0.31 14.69 11.57
N GLU A 25 -0.59 13.99 12.66
CA GLU A 25 0.45 13.27 13.39
C GLU A 25 0.97 12.05 12.61
N SER A 26 0.14 11.41 11.78
CA SER A 26 0.59 10.35 10.88
C SER A 26 1.54 10.89 9.81
N LEU A 27 1.30 12.07 9.25
CA LEU A 27 2.22 12.73 8.31
C LEU A 27 3.56 13.07 8.99
N GLN A 28 3.54 13.59 10.22
CA GLN A 28 4.76 13.84 11.00
C GLN A 28 5.54 12.55 11.30
N ARG A 29 4.83 11.47 11.60
CA ARG A 29 5.44 10.15 11.79
C ARG A 29 6.04 9.62 10.48
N ALA A 30 5.35 9.80 9.35
CA ALA A 30 5.88 9.45 8.04
C ALA A 30 7.18 10.20 7.72
N GLU A 31 7.25 11.50 8.02
CA GLU A 31 8.48 12.29 7.85
C GLU A 31 9.65 11.71 8.65
N THR A 32 9.39 11.30 9.88
CA THR A 32 10.41 10.69 10.75
C THR A 32 10.89 9.36 10.18
N LEU A 33 9.96 8.49 9.78
CA LEU A 33 10.27 7.16 9.25
C LEU A 33 10.97 7.23 7.89
N VAL A 34 10.54 8.13 7.00
CA VAL A 34 11.21 8.36 5.71
C VAL A 34 12.61 8.89 5.91
N ALA A 35 12.81 9.84 6.84
CA ALA A 35 14.15 10.36 7.16
C ALA A 35 15.07 9.27 7.74
N GLU A 36 14.54 8.35 8.55
CA GLU A 36 15.28 7.20 9.09
C GLU A 36 15.65 6.21 7.98
N ALA A 37 14.68 5.81 7.14
CA ALA A 37 14.93 4.90 6.03
C ALA A 37 15.92 5.48 5.01
N SER A 38 15.82 6.78 4.69
CA SER A 38 16.76 7.47 3.81
C SER A 38 18.16 7.51 4.39
N ARG A 39 18.32 7.73 5.71
CA ARG A 39 19.63 7.62 6.38
C ARG A 39 20.20 6.19 6.34
N GLY A 40 19.34 5.18 6.30
CA GLY A 40 19.70 3.78 6.03
C GLY A 40 20.09 3.49 4.58
N GLY A 41 20.11 4.51 3.73
CA GLY A 41 20.50 4.44 2.32
C GLY A 41 19.36 4.04 1.38
N ALA A 42 18.10 3.98 1.84
CA ALA A 42 16.99 3.61 0.97
C ALA A 42 16.77 4.64 -0.14
N THR A 43 16.60 4.14 -1.37
CA THR A 43 16.21 4.92 -2.56
C THR A 43 14.75 4.69 -2.93
N ILE A 44 14.13 3.59 -2.42
CA ILE A 44 12.69 3.34 -2.48
C ILE A 44 12.18 2.95 -1.10
N ILE A 45 11.03 3.52 -0.72
CA ILE A 45 10.40 3.28 0.60
C ILE A 45 8.93 2.94 0.38
N ALA A 46 8.50 1.78 0.90
CA ALA A 46 7.12 1.30 0.82
C ALA A 46 6.42 1.33 2.18
N PHE A 47 5.22 1.89 2.22
CA PHE A 47 4.31 1.90 3.37
C PHE A 47 3.13 0.94 3.14
N PRO A 48 2.51 0.41 4.22
CA PRO A 48 1.37 -0.49 4.14
C PRO A 48 0.10 0.11 3.53
N GLU A 49 -0.87 -0.75 3.27
CA GLU A 49 -2.24 -0.40 2.84
C GLU A 49 -2.88 0.59 3.80
N THR A 50 -3.46 1.67 3.24
CA THR A 50 -4.16 2.73 3.99
C THR A 50 -3.45 3.20 5.27
N TRP A 51 -2.12 3.24 5.22
CA TRP A 51 -1.32 3.65 6.37
C TRP A 51 -1.70 5.07 6.84
N LEU A 52 -2.11 5.97 5.93
CA LEU A 52 -2.67 7.26 6.26
C LEU A 52 -4.21 7.21 6.22
N PRO A 53 -4.88 7.39 7.35
CA PRO A 53 -4.43 7.42 8.75
C PRO A 53 -4.69 6.11 9.52
N GLY A 54 -4.58 4.95 8.85
CA GLY A 54 -4.73 3.62 9.44
C GLY A 54 -5.88 2.81 8.87
N TYR A 55 -5.65 1.51 8.73
CA TYR A 55 -6.65 0.56 8.24
C TYR A 55 -7.88 0.54 9.19
N PRO A 56 -9.11 0.55 8.66
CA PRO A 56 -10.34 0.64 9.46
C PRO A 56 -10.67 -0.67 10.18
N VAL A 57 -9.85 -1.03 11.17
CA VAL A 57 -9.92 -2.31 11.90
C VAL A 57 -11.28 -2.60 12.54
N TRP A 58 -12.10 -1.59 12.80
CA TRP A 58 -13.46 -1.78 13.33
C TRP A 58 -14.39 -2.55 12.39
N LEU A 59 -14.09 -2.60 11.09
CA LEU A 59 -14.85 -3.38 10.12
C LEU A 59 -14.74 -4.89 10.38
N ASP A 60 -13.57 -5.32 10.87
CA ASP A 60 -13.27 -6.72 11.14
C ASP A 60 -13.54 -7.10 12.61
N GLU A 61 -13.35 -6.13 13.52
CA GLU A 61 -13.23 -6.41 14.96
C GLU A 61 -14.41 -5.89 15.79
N ALA A 62 -15.09 -4.80 15.36
CA ALA A 62 -16.14 -4.21 16.17
C ALA A 62 -17.47 -4.92 15.94
N PRO A 63 -18.18 -5.33 17.01
CA PRO A 63 -19.56 -5.78 16.90
C PRO A 63 -20.44 -4.71 16.25
N ASN A 64 -21.36 -5.11 15.39
CA ASN A 64 -22.33 -4.24 14.75
C ASN A 64 -21.76 -3.19 13.78
N ALA A 65 -20.50 -3.27 13.36
CA ALA A 65 -19.88 -2.34 12.41
C ALA A 65 -20.67 -2.22 11.08
N ALA A 66 -21.33 -3.31 10.65
CA ALA A 66 -22.13 -3.39 9.44
C ALA A 66 -23.64 -3.20 9.66
N VAL A 67 -24.08 -2.88 10.88
CA VAL A 67 -25.50 -2.67 11.17
C VAL A 67 -25.96 -1.34 10.61
N TRP A 68 -27.00 -1.37 9.80
CA TRP A 68 -27.60 -0.18 9.20
C TRP A 68 -27.97 0.88 10.24
N GLY A 69 -27.44 2.08 10.03
CA GLY A 69 -27.74 3.21 10.90
C GLY A 69 -27.01 3.24 12.24
N HIS A 70 -26.07 2.34 12.51
CA HIS A 70 -25.32 2.32 13.77
C HIS A 70 -24.50 3.60 13.96
N GLU A 71 -24.72 4.34 15.05
CA GLU A 71 -24.12 5.68 15.26
C GLU A 71 -22.60 5.63 15.38
N GLY A 72 -22.03 4.58 16.01
CA GLY A 72 -20.58 4.39 16.09
C GLY A 72 -19.94 4.22 14.71
N ALA A 73 -20.56 3.42 13.82
CA ALA A 73 -20.07 3.22 12.47
C ALA A 73 -20.12 4.51 11.64
N LYS A 74 -21.20 5.31 11.76
CA LYS A 74 -21.32 6.63 11.09
C LYS A 74 -20.26 7.61 11.62
N ALA A 75 -20.06 7.66 12.93
CA ALA A 75 -19.09 8.55 13.54
C ALA A 75 -17.65 8.19 13.14
N LEU A 76 -17.32 6.90 13.05
CA LEU A 76 -16.01 6.44 12.56
C LEU A 76 -15.82 6.73 11.07
N TYR A 77 -16.85 6.54 10.25
CA TYR A 77 -16.80 6.93 8.83
C TYR A 77 -16.55 8.43 8.66
N GLN A 78 -17.25 9.28 9.44
CA GLN A 78 -17.02 10.72 9.42
C GLN A 78 -15.57 11.07 9.81
N LEU A 79 -15.08 10.51 10.92
CA LEU A 79 -13.69 10.72 11.36
C LEU A 79 -12.69 10.29 10.28
N LEU A 80 -12.90 9.13 9.67
CA LEU A 80 -12.04 8.64 8.59
C LEU A 80 -12.08 9.58 7.39
N SER A 81 -13.27 10.04 6.98
CA SER A 81 -13.44 10.98 5.87
C SER A 81 -12.73 12.31 6.13
N ASP A 82 -12.87 12.86 7.35
CA ASP A 82 -12.24 14.12 7.76
C ASP A 82 -10.69 13.99 7.82
N GLN A 83 -10.17 12.79 8.04
CA GLN A 83 -8.75 12.49 8.13
C GLN A 83 -8.17 11.86 6.85
N SER A 84 -8.96 11.76 5.78
CA SER A 84 -8.50 11.29 4.48
C SER A 84 -7.80 12.41 3.70
N ILE A 85 -6.86 12.04 2.82
CA ILE A 85 -6.20 13.00 1.93
C ILE A 85 -7.08 13.31 0.72
N GLU A 86 -6.88 14.48 0.14
CA GLU A 86 -7.38 14.85 -1.19
C GLU A 86 -6.22 14.88 -2.19
N ILE A 87 -6.49 14.53 -3.44
CA ILE A 87 -5.50 14.55 -4.52
C ILE A 87 -6.06 15.38 -5.70
N PRO A 88 -5.49 16.56 -5.97
CA PRO A 88 -4.43 17.26 -5.21
C PRO A 88 -4.94 17.80 -3.87
N GLY A 89 -4.03 18.04 -2.93
CA GLY A 89 -4.33 18.62 -1.61
C GLY A 89 -3.11 18.71 -0.71
N ALA A 90 -3.23 19.43 0.40
CA ALA A 90 -2.11 19.77 1.27
C ALA A 90 -1.34 18.54 1.81
N GLY A 91 -2.04 17.48 2.22
CA GLY A 91 -1.41 16.24 2.67
C GLY A 91 -0.63 15.53 1.55
N PHE A 92 -1.19 15.51 0.35
CA PHE A 92 -0.54 14.97 -0.83
C PHE A 92 0.71 15.78 -1.23
N ASP A 93 0.61 17.10 -1.27
CA ASP A 93 1.75 17.98 -1.59
C ASP A 93 2.88 17.85 -0.59
N ARG A 94 2.55 17.65 0.70
CA ARG A 94 3.54 17.39 1.76
C ARG A 94 4.29 16.08 1.54
N LEU A 95 3.61 15.02 1.10
CA LEU A 95 4.24 13.74 0.75
C LEU A 95 5.15 13.84 -0.48
N LYS A 96 4.73 14.59 -1.52
CA LYS A 96 5.59 14.89 -2.68
C LYS A 96 6.86 15.62 -2.26
N ALA A 97 6.71 16.67 -1.45
CA ALA A 97 7.85 17.43 -0.91
C ALA A 97 8.78 16.55 -0.06
N LEU A 98 8.21 15.59 0.71
CA LEU A 98 8.97 14.63 1.51
C LEU A 98 9.83 13.73 0.63
N ALA A 99 9.24 13.14 -0.43
CA ALA A 99 9.95 12.30 -1.40
C ALA A 99 11.10 13.07 -2.05
N GLY A 100 10.85 14.28 -2.54
CA GLY A 100 11.87 15.15 -3.16
C GLY A 100 12.98 15.59 -2.19
N LYS A 101 12.62 15.94 -0.94
CA LYS A 101 13.58 16.33 0.10
C LYS A 101 14.57 15.21 0.42
N HIS A 102 14.11 13.99 0.50
CA HIS A 102 14.93 12.82 0.86
C HIS A 102 15.48 12.08 -0.37
N LYS A 103 15.10 12.50 -1.58
CA LYS A 103 15.49 11.87 -2.85
C LYS A 103 15.19 10.37 -2.88
N VAL A 104 13.96 10.01 -2.50
CA VAL A 104 13.50 8.63 -2.44
C VAL A 104 12.22 8.48 -3.25
N ASP A 105 12.08 7.39 -3.97
CA ASP A 105 10.79 6.97 -4.49
C ASP A 105 9.93 6.48 -3.31
N LEU A 106 8.79 7.12 -3.09
CA LEU A 106 7.92 6.85 -1.94
C LEU A 106 6.61 6.23 -2.41
N VAL A 107 6.28 5.03 -1.90
CA VAL A 107 4.99 4.38 -2.13
C VAL A 107 4.20 4.37 -0.82
N MET A 108 3.09 5.12 -0.79
CA MET A 108 2.30 5.36 0.42
C MET A 108 0.87 4.84 0.25
N GLY A 109 0.38 4.03 1.21
CA GLY A 109 -1.04 3.68 1.30
C GLY A 109 -1.84 4.75 2.04
N ALA A 110 -2.97 5.17 1.47
CA ALA A 110 -3.78 6.24 2.04
C ALA A 110 -5.28 6.04 1.79
N HIS A 111 -6.09 6.62 2.67
CA HIS A 111 -7.47 6.90 2.33
C HIS A 111 -7.53 8.20 1.53
N GLU A 112 -8.07 8.13 0.31
CA GLU A 112 -8.33 9.29 -0.53
C GLU A 112 -9.81 9.68 -0.43
N ARG A 113 -10.08 10.96 -0.21
CA ARG A 113 -11.42 11.51 -0.31
C ARG A 113 -11.57 12.25 -1.64
N ARG A 114 -12.57 11.83 -2.43
CA ARG A 114 -12.95 12.50 -3.67
C ARG A 114 -14.46 12.77 -3.65
N GLY A 115 -14.82 14.01 -3.41
CA GLY A 115 -16.22 14.35 -3.14
C GLY A 115 -16.77 13.66 -1.90
N GLY A 116 -17.84 12.90 -2.05
CA GLY A 116 -18.45 12.11 -0.97
C GLY A 116 -17.94 10.68 -0.85
N THR A 117 -17.00 10.26 -1.70
CA THR A 117 -16.52 8.88 -1.76
C THR A 117 -15.09 8.79 -1.19
N LEU A 118 -14.86 7.76 -0.38
CA LEU A 118 -13.53 7.36 0.05
C LEU A 118 -13.00 6.24 -0.85
N TYR A 119 -11.69 6.29 -1.14
CA TYR A 119 -10.99 5.25 -1.88
C TYR A 119 -9.79 4.75 -1.07
N ASN A 120 -9.52 3.48 -1.19
CA ASN A 120 -8.26 2.88 -0.77
C ASN A 120 -7.26 3.11 -1.90
N THR A 121 -6.25 3.93 -1.64
CA THR A 121 -5.37 4.47 -2.68
C THR A 121 -3.90 4.25 -2.34
N MET A 122 -3.15 3.76 -3.31
CA MET A 122 -1.69 3.70 -3.30
C MET A 122 -1.15 4.90 -4.07
N LEU A 123 -0.27 5.66 -3.44
CA LEU A 123 0.41 6.81 -4.02
C LEU A 123 1.83 6.41 -4.41
N PHE A 124 2.22 6.71 -5.63
CA PHE A 124 3.59 6.61 -6.11
C PHE A 124 4.14 8.02 -6.28
N LEU A 125 5.21 8.36 -5.58
CA LEU A 125 5.81 9.68 -5.55
C LEU A 125 7.29 9.54 -5.88
N SER A 126 7.74 10.21 -6.95
CA SER A 126 9.12 10.11 -7.40
C SER A 126 10.07 10.91 -6.51
N SER A 127 11.31 10.47 -6.46
CA SER A 127 12.44 11.10 -5.77
C SER A 127 12.72 12.56 -6.20
N ASP A 128 12.18 13.01 -7.34
CA ASP A 128 12.24 14.41 -7.77
C ASP A 128 11.17 15.31 -7.10
N GLY A 129 10.18 14.71 -6.41
CA GLY A 129 9.04 15.40 -5.81
C GLY A 129 8.01 15.97 -6.80
N GLU A 130 8.17 15.71 -8.10
CA GLU A 130 7.32 16.25 -9.16
C GLU A 130 6.41 15.20 -9.78
N ARG A 131 7.01 14.08 -10.24
CA ARG A 131 6.25 13.01 -10.89
C ARG A 131 5.54 12.15 -9.87
N TRP A 132 4.34 11.75 -10.19
CA TRP A 132 3.51 10.90 -9.34
C TRP A 132 2.52 10.08 -10.15
N ALA A 133 2.04 9.01 -9.55
CA ALA A 133 0.92 8.23 -10.03
C ALA A 133 0.08 7.77 -8.84
N VAL A 134 -1.14 7.34 -9.10
CA VAL A 134 -2.05 6.77 -8.10
C VAL A 134 -2.64 5.47 -8.62
N HIS A 135 -2.88 4.54 -7.71
CA HIS A 135 -3.71 3.38 -7.95
C HIS A 135 -4.81 3.33 -6.88
N ARG A 136 -6.08 3.32 -7.31
CA ARG A 136 -7.24 3.10 -6.44
C ARG A 136 -7.63 1.64 -6.50
N LYS A 137 -7.77 1.00 -5.35
CA LYS A 137 -8.15 -0.42 -5.25
C LYS A 137 -9.35 -0.72 -6.13
N LEU A 138 -9.19 -1.63 -7.09
CA LEU A 138 -10.24 -1.97 -8.07
C LEU A 138 -11.47 -2.55 -7.39
N MET A 139 -11.24 -3.39 -6.36
CA MET A 139 -12.32 -4.09 -5.66
C MET A 139 -12.03 -4.13 -4.15
N PRO A 140 -12.71 -3.31 -3.35
CA PRO A 140 -12.69 -3.45 -1.89
C PRO A 140 -13.15 -4.83 -1.48
N THR A 141 -12.46 -5.42 -0.50
CA THR A 141 -12.66 -6.82 -0.09
C THR A 141 -13.70 -6.89 1.00
N TYR A 142 -14.72 -7.73 0.83
CA TYR A 142 -15.72 -8.10 1.84
C TYR A 142 -16.30 -6.87 2.59
N THR A 143 -15.99 -6.69 3.87
CA THR A 143 -16.46 -5.59 4.73
C THR A 143 -15.94 -4.20 4.31
N GLU A 144 -14.82 -4.13 3.60
CA GLU A 144 -14.25 -2.89 3.08
C GLU A 144 -15.23 -2.13 2.15
N ARG A 145 -16.16 -2.85 1.49
CA ARG A 145 -17.22 -2.27 0.63
C ARG A 145 -18.19 -1.36 1.38
N LEU A 146 -18.17 -1.39 2.71
CA LEU A 146 -18.94 -0.46 3.54
C LEU A 146 -18.35 0.95 3.54
N ILE A 147 -17.07 1.09 3.19
CA ILE A 147 -16.33 2.35 3.28
C ILE A 147 -15.85 2.82 1.90
N TRP A 148 -15.22 1.95 1.10
CA TRP A 148 -14.52 2.37 -0.11
C TRP A 148 -15.31 2.13 -1.39
N GLY A 149 -15.22 3.12 -2.28
CA GLY A 149 -15.59 2.98 -3.68
C GLY A 149 -14.58 2.12 -4.44
N GLN A 150 -15.00 1.66 -5.62
CA GLN A 150 -14.17 0.91 -6.55
C GLN A 150 -13.31 1.85 -7.39
N GLY A 151 -12.03 1.50 -7.56
CA GLY A 151 -11.17 2.06 -8.59
C GLY A 151 -11.53 1.56 -9.99
N ASP A 152 -10.91 2.15 -10.99
CA ASP A 152 -11.03 1.73 -12.40
C ASP A 152 -9.65 1.49 -13.04
N GLY A 153 -9.66 1.02 -14.28
CA GLY A 153 -8.40 0.68 -14.97
C GLY A 153 -7.52 1.88 -15.32
N SER A 154 -8.03 3.12 -15.21
CA SER A 154 -7.23 4.33 -15.46
C SER A 154 -6.10 4.50 -14.45
N THR A 155 -6.23 3.87 -13.29
CA THR A 155 -5.27 3.96 -12.19
C THR A 155 -4.41 2.71 -12.02
N LEU A 156 -4.47 1.73 -12.92
CA LEU A 156 -3.48 0.66 -13.01
C LEU A 156 -2.17 1.26 -13.57
N ALA A 157 -1.46 1.98 -12.72
CA ALA A 157 -0.31 2.81 -13.10
C ALA A 157 1.01 2.22 -12.61
N VAL A 158 2.10 2.64 -13.27
CA VAL A 158 3.47 2.50 -12.80
C VAL A 158 4.14 3.87 -12.83
N LEU A 159 5.16 4.06 -11.99
CA LEU A 159 5.99 5.26 -11.97
C LEU A 159 7.43 4.87 -12.27
N THR A 160 8.06 5.53 -13.24
CA THR A 160 9.51 5.39 -13.45
C THR A 160 10.21 6.41 -12.56
N GLY A 161 10.96 5.93 -11.57
CA GLY A 161 11.71 6.72 -10.60
C GLY A 161 13.18 6.32 -10.55
N GLU A 162 13.84 6.62 -9.44
CA GLU A 162 15.22 6.23 -9.15
C GLU A 162 15.38 4.70 -9.05
N ALA A 163 14.37 4.04 -8.50
CA ALA A 163 14.31 2.58 -8.38
C ALA A 163 13.86 1.87 -9.67
N GLY A 164 13.86 2.54 -10.83
CA GLY A 164 13.37 2.00 -12.10
C GLY A 164 11.85 2.08 -12.23
N VAL A 165 11.23 1.07 -12.85
CA VAL A 165 9.77 0.99 -13.00
C VAL A 165 9.17 0.40 -11.73
N VAL A 166 8.45 1.23 -10.98
CA VAL A 166 7.77 0.86 -9.73
C VAL A 166 6.27 0.80 -9.97
N GLY A 167 5.67 -0.31 -9.62
CA GLY A 167 4.22 -0.48 -9.61
C GLY A 167 3.73 -1.10 -8.31
N GLY A 168 2.46 -1.47 -8.28
CA GLY A 168 1.89 -2.13 -7.10
C GLY A 168 0.41 -2.43 -7.24
N LEU A 169 -0.05 -3.30 -6.36
CA LEU A 169 -1.44 -3.68 -6.17
C LEU A 169 -1.78 -3.66 -4.67
N ILE A 170 -3.06 -3.56 -4.37
CA ILE A 170 -3.54 -3.44 -2.99
C ILE A 170 -4.25 -4.73 -2.58
N CYS A 171 -3.67 -5.44 -1.61
CA CYS A 171 -4.27 -6.54 -0.87
C CYS A 171 -4.77 -7.68 -1.80
N TRP A 172 -6.04 -8.03 -1.75
CA TRP A 172 -6.62 -9.13 -2.51
C TRP A 172 -6.61 -8.95 -4.03
N GLU A 173 -6.21 -7.79 -4.56
CA GLU A 173 -5.95 -7.63 -5.99
C GLU A 173 -4.87 -8.58 -6.48
N HIS A 174 -3.93 -8.99 -5.61
CA HIS A 174 -2.93 -10.01 -5.92
C HIS A 174 -3.53 -11.39 -6.23
N TRP A 175 -4.80 -11.63 -5.90
CA TRP A 175 -5.54 -12.82 -6.28
C TRP A 175 -6.40 -12.63 -7.54
N MET A 176 -6.35 -11.46 -8.19
CA MET A 176 -7.02 -11.18 -9.46
C MET A 176 -6.07 -11.50 -10.63
N PRO A 177 -6.22 -12.64 -11.33
CA PRO A 177 -5.25 -13.05 -12.37
C PRO A 177 -5.09 -12.02 -13.48
N LEU A 178 -6.20 -11.36 -13.88
CA LEU A 178 -6.18 -10.36 -14.95
C LEU A 178 -5.49 -9.05 -14.52
N ALA A 179 -5.63 -8.65 -13.24
CA ALA A 179 -4.91 -7.50 -12.71
C ALA A 179 -3.40 -7.76 -12.68
N ARG A 180 -2.98 -8.95 -12.20
CA ARG A 180 -1.57 -9.35 -12.25
C ARG A 180 -1.02 -9.32 -13.69
N ALA A 181 -1.73 -9.95 -14.64
CA ALA A 181 -1.31 -9.98 -16.03
C ALA A 181 -1.18 -8.56 -16.64
N ALA A 182 -2.11 -7.64 -16.31
CA ALA A 182 -2.06 -6.26 -16.74
C ALA A 182 -0.83 -5.52 -16.17
N MET A 183 -0.47 -5.77 -14.90
CA MET A 183 0.68 -5.14 -14.27
C MET A 183 1.99 -5.75 -14.75
N HIS A 184 2.11 -7.07 -14.90
CA HIS A 184 3.30 -7.72 -15.48
C HIS A 184 3.63 -7.18 -16.87
N ALA A 185 2.61 -6.87 -17.68
CA ALA A 185 2.80 -6.25 -19.00
C ALA A 185 3.42 -4.83 -18.94
N LYS A 186 3.45 -4.20 -17.76
CA LYS A 186 4.11 -2.89 -17.54
C LYS A 186 5.60 -3.01 -17.18
N GLN A 187 6.13 -4.23 -17.06
CA GLN A 187 7.55 -4.52 -16.83
C GLN A 187 8.08 -3.84 -15.56
N GLU A 188 7.41 -4.08 -14.44
CA GLU A 188 7.84 -3.58 -13.14
C GLU A 188 9.20 -4.18 -12.75
N LEU A 189 10.12 -3.34 -12.29
CA LEU A 189 11.34 -3.79 -11.64
C LEU A 189 11.08 -4.06 -10.15
N VAL A 190 10.30 -3.17 -9.52
CA VAL A 190 9.87 -3.28 -8.13
C VAL A 190 8.36 -3.18 -8.06
N HIS A 191 7.74 -4.18 -7.46
CA HIS A 191 6.32 -4.21 -7.15
C HIS A 191 6.09 -4.01 -5.67
N VAL A 192 5.21 -3.08 -5.30
CA VAL A 192 4.80 -2.89 -3.90
C VAL A 192 3.47 -3.60 -3.67
N ALA A 193 3.52 -4.64 -2.84
CA ALA A 193 2.34 -5.36 -2.41
C ALA A 193 1.86 -4.78 -1.07
N GLN A 194 0.88 -3.89 -1.10
CA GLN A 194 0.31 -3.30 0.11
C GLN A 194 -0.74 -4.20 0.73
N TRP A 195 -0.60 -4.44 2.04
CA TRP A 195 -1.49 -5.27 2.85
C TRP A 195 -1.82 -4.58 4.17
N PRO A 196 -2.98 -4.91 4.81
CA PRO A 196 -3.19 -4.50 6.19
C PRO A 196 -2.22 -5.19 7.16
N ALA A 197 -1.96 -6.48 6.91
CA ALA A 197 -0.91 -7.32 7.48
C ALA A 197 -0.63 -8.47 6.51
N VAL A 198 0.59 -8.99 6.49
CA VAL A 198 1.01 -10.02 5.53
C VAL A 198 1.00 -11.40 6.19
N SER A 199 -0.16 -12.05 6.19
CA SER A 199 -0.32 -13.43 6.66
C SER A 199 0.32 -14.43 5.70
N GLU A 200 0.34 -15.72 6.06
CA GLU A 200 0.88 -16.78 5.22
C GLU A 200 0.28 -16.80 3.80
N LEU A 201 -1.05 -16.64 3.70
CA LEU A 201 -1.71 -16.58 2.39
C LEU A 201 -1.27 -15.35 1.58
N HIS A 202 -1.03 -14.21 2.25
CA HIS A 202 -0.53 -13.00 1.60
C HIS A 202 0.94 -13.13 1.18
N GLN A 203 1.75 -13.86 1.97
CA GLN A 203 3.13 -14.22 1.57
C GLN A 203 3.12 -15.08 0.30
N LEU A 204 2.22 -16.07 0.22
CA LEU A 204 2.08 -16.90 -0.96
C LEU A 204 1.74 -16.05 -2.20
N ALA A 205 0.77 -15.13 -2.10
CA ALA A 205 0.39 -14.24 -3.20
C ALA A 205 1.56 -13.35 -3.64
N SER A 206 2.28 -12.74 -2.68
CA SER A 206 3.41 -11.85 -2.94
C SER A 206 4.58 -12.59 -3.60
N ARG A 207 4.89 -13.79 -3.15
CA ARG A 207 5.93 -14.66 -3.73
C ARG A 207 5.55 -15.15 -5.13
N THR A 208 4.27 -15.51 -5.33
CA THR A 208 3.75 -15.88 -6.65
C THR A 208 3.87 -14.71 -7.62
N TYR A 209 3.53 -13.49 -7.18
CA TYR A 209 3.65 -12.29 -7.99
C TYR A 209 5.10 -12.04 -8.42
N ALA A 210 6.06 -12.13 -7.50
CA ALA A 210 7.48 -11.96 -7.78
C ALA A 210 7.97 -12.91 -8.87
N PHE A 211 7.58 -14.19 -8.80
CA PHE A 211 7.98 -15.20 -9.78
C PHE A 211 7.27 -15.02 -11.13
N GLU A 212 5.95 -14.78 -11.15
CA GLU A 212 5.20 -14.56 -12.39
C GLU A 212 5.67 -13.31 -13.14
N GLY A 213 5.92 -12.21 -12.40
CA GLY A 213 6.33 -10.92 -12.95
C GLY A 213 7.83 -10.77 -13.15
N GLN A 214 8.65 -11.69 -12.62
CA GLN A 214 10.11 -11.58 -12.56
C GLN A 214 10.53 -10.19 -12.07
N CYS A 215 10.02 -9.80 -10.90
CA CYS A 215 10.28 -8.51 -10.26
C CYS A 215 10.55 -8.70 -8.76
N PHE A 216 11.15 -7.70 -8.14
CA PHE A 216 11.23 -7.66 -6.67
C PHE A 216 9.87 -7.28 -6.10
N VAL A 217 9.47 -7.89 -4.97
CA VAL A 217 8.23 -7.54 -4.28
C VAL A 217 8.54 -7.03 -2.87
N LEU A 218 8.07 -5.81 -2.59
CA LEU A 218 8.06 -5.21 -1.26
C LEU A 218 6.69 -5.47 -0.65
N ALA A 219 6.57 -6.54 0.15
CA ALA A 219 5.33 -6.88 0.84
C ALA A 219 5.25 -6.06 2.14
N ALA A 220 4.40 -5.03 2.13
CA ALA A 220 4.27 -4.08 3.23
C ALA A 220 2.99 -4.32 4.04
N GLY A 221 3.16 -4.68 5.31
CA GLY A 221 2.09 -4.85 6.30
C GLY A 221 2.29 -3.99 7.53
N CYS A 222 1.22 -3.67 8.23
CA CYS A 222 1.21 -2.83 9.42
C CYS A 222 1.23 -3.68 10.69
N VAL A 223 1.90 -3.20 11.74
CA VAL A 223 1.65 -3.62 13.12
C VAL A 223 0.70 -2.60 13.73
N LEU A 224 -0.44 -3.05 14.26
CA LEU A 224 -1.41 -2.18 14.89
C LEU A 224 -2.02 -2.87 16.12
N ARG A 225 -1.77 -2.29 17.30
CA ARG A 225 -2.29 -2.77 18.57
C ARG A 225 -3.58 -2.06 18.92
N ARG A 226 -4.37 -2.68 19.78
CA ARG A 226 -5.55 -2.05 20.37
C ARG A 226 -5.21 -0.71 21.04
N GLN A 227 -4.07 -0.64 21.74
CA GLN A 227 -3.64 0.61 22.39
C GLN A 227 -3.35 1.70 21.36
N ASP A 228 -2.69 1.38 20.21
CA ASP A 228 -2.41 2.34 19.15
C ASP A 228 -3.69 2.98 18.59
N VAL A 229 -4.79 2.18 18.52
CA VAL A 229 -6.10 2.65 18.06
C VAL A 229 -6.72 3.65 19.06
N LEU A 230 -6.65 3.35 20.36
CA LEU A 230 -7.21 4.22 21.39
C LEU A 230 -6.36 5.49 21.59
N ASP A 231 -5.04 5.36 21.54
CA ASP A 231 -4.11 6.50 21.62
C ASP A 231 -4.30 7.45 20.43
N GLY A 232 -4.58 6.90 19.24
CA GLY A 232 -4.90 7.70 18.06
C GLY A 232 -6.14 8.58 18.26
N LEU A 233 -7.23 8.06 18.84
CA LEU A 233 -8.39 8.87 19.20
C LEU A 233 -8.06 9.90 20.29
N ALA A 234 -7.31 9.48 21.32
CA ALA A 234 -6.92 10.35 22.43
C ALA A 234 -6.04 11.52 21.94
N SER A 235 -5.19 11.32 20.95
CA SER A 235 -4.36 12.38 20.35
C SER A 235 -5.21 13.51 19.72
N ARG A 236 -6.46 13.21 19.40
CA ARG A 236 -7.46 14.16 18.92
C ARG A 236 -8.42 14.67 19.99
N GLY A 237 -8.19 14.32 21.25
CA GLY A 237 -9.09 14.65 22.35
C GLY A 237 -10.40 13.85 22.38
N ILE A 238 -10.50 12.75 21.62
CA ILE A 238 -11.71 11.91 21.56
C ILE A 238 -11.56 10.78 22.59
N THR A 239 -12.18 10.97 23.76
CA THR A 239 -12.12 10.03 24.89
C THR A 239 -13.48 9.48 25.29
N ALA A 240 -14.55 9.85 24.58
CA ALA A 240 -15.93 9.41 24.80
C ALA A 240 -16.77 9.58 23.52
N GLY A 241 -17.97 9.02 23.52
CA GLY A 241 -18.94 9.14 22.44
C GLY A 241 -18.94 7.96 21.48
N ALA A 242 -19.83 7.95 20.48
CA ALA A 242 -20.19 6.79 19.70
C ALA A 242 -18.98 6.15 18.95
N ALA A 243 -18.05 6.95 18.41
CA ALA A 243 -16.83 6.46 17.77
C ALA A 243 -15.90 5.80 18.78
N PHE A 244 -15.66 6.46 19.93
CA PHE A 244 -14.80 5.93 20.98
C PHE A 244 -15.40 4.64 21.55
N ASP A 245 -16.69 4.62 21.89
CA ASP A 245 -17.37 3.46 22.47
C ASP A 245 -17.30 2.23 21.56
N MET A 246 -17.42 2.43 20.23
CA MET A 246 -17.28 1.35 19.26
C MET A 246 -15.86 0.77 19.25
N LEU A 247 -14.81 1.61 19.19
CA LEU A 247 -13.43 1.14 19.21
C LEU A 247 -13.00 0.58 20.57
N ALA A 248 -13.46 1.18 21.65
CA ALA A 248 -13.22 0.68 23.02
C ALA A 248 -13.91 -0.67 23.27
N GLY A 249 -15.04 -0.92 22.59
CA GLY A 249 -15.77 -2.20 22.63
C GLY A 249 -15.16 -3.33 21.79
N MET A 250 -14.13 -3.06 21.00
CA MET A 250 -13.43 -4.12 20.25
C MET A 250 -12.72 -5.11 21.18
N PRO A 251 -12.56 -6.38 20.77
CA PRO A 251 -11.97 -7.41 21.64
C PRO A 251 -10.49 -7.18 21.92
N GLY A 252 -9.99 -7.82 22.98
CA GLY A 252 -8.59 -7.87 23.36
C GLY A 252 -8.17 -6.85 24.42
N GLY A 253 -7.01 -7.09 25.03
CA GLY A 253 -6.33 -6.16 25.95
C GLY A 253 -5.47 -5.13 25.20
N PRO A 254 -4.79 -4.20 25.91
CA PRO A 254 -4.00 -3.12 25.28
C PRO A 254 -2.97 -3.60 24.25
N GLY A 255 -2.29 -4.72 24.52
CA GLY A 255 -1.28 -5.31 23.63
C GLY A 255 -1.83 -6.21 22.52
N HIS A 256 -3.16 -6.40 22.45
CA HIS A 256 -3.77 -7.21 21.39
C HIS A 256 -3.46 -6.63 20.01
N LEU A 257 -2.97 -7.49 19.11
CA LEU A 257 -2.60 -7.11 17.75
C LEU A 257 -3.79 -7.31 16.80
N TYR A 258 -4.35 -6.22 16.30
CA TYR A 258 -5.33 -6.27 15.21
C TYR A 258 -4.65 -6.50 13.86
N LYS A 259 -3.46 -5.96 13.67
CA LYS A 259 -2.60 -6.23 12.52
C LYS A 259 -1.22 -6.62 13.01
N ASN A 260 -0.68 -7.74 12.50
CA ASN A 260 0.48 -8.42 13.06
C ASN A 260 1.78 -8.22 12.25
N GLY A 261 1.80 -7.27 11.31
CA GLY A 261 2.98 -7.06 10.46
C GLY A 261 3.11 -8.13 9.37
N GLY A 262 4.23 -8.85 9.38
CA GLY A 262 4.57 -9.85 8.38
C GLY A 262 5.22 -9.28 7.13
N SER A 263 5.69 -8.03 7.17
CA SER A 263 6.39 -7.42 6.05
C SER A 263 7.62 -8.24 5.67
N SER A 264 7.89 -8.32 4.37
CA SER A 264 9.00 -9.08 3.80
C SER A 264 9.49 -8.43 2.51
N ILE A 265 10.69 -8.80 2.05
CA ILE A 265 11.22 -8.39 0.75
C ILE A 265 11.58 -9.65 -0.03
N ILE A 266 11.09 -9.75 -1.26
CA ILE A 266 11.08 -10.98 -2.06
C ILE A 266 11.84 -10.74 -3.37
N ALA A 267 12.69 -11.68 -3.74
CA ALA A 267 13.44 -11.69 -5.00
C ALA A 267 12.59 -12.25 -6.17
N PRO A 268 13.01 -12.02 -7.43
CA PRO A 268 12.29 -12.50 -8.62
C PRO A 268 12.11 -14.02 -8.68
N ASP A 269 12.98 -14.79 -8.03
CA ASP A 269 12.89 -16.26 -7.92
C ASP A 269 11.95 -16.75 -6.81
N SER A 270 11.19 -15.84 -6.20
CA SER A 270 10.29 -16.06 -5.06
C SER A 270 10.97 -16.34 -3.72
N SER A 271 12.30 -16.30 -3.61
CA SER A 271 13.00 -16.40 -2.33
C SER A 271 12.90 -15.10 -1.53
N TYR A 272 13.03 -15.19 -0.21
CA TYR A 272 13.08 -14.01 0.64
C TYR A 272 14.48 -13.40 0.66
N LEU A 273 14.59 -12.11 0.36
CA LEU A 273 15.74 -11.28 0.72
C LEU A 273 15.69 -10.86 2.19
N VAL A 274 14.45 -10.60 2.68
CA VAL A 274 14.16 -10.39 4.09
C VAL A 274 12.94 -11.22 4.44
N GLU A 275 13.12 -12.15 5.38
CA GLU A 275 12.05 -13.00 5.90
C GLU A 275 10.94 -12.18 6.58
N PRO A 276 9.70 -12.71 6.64
CA PRO A 276 8.59 -12.04 7.30
C PRO A 276 8.88 -11.70 8.77
N VAL A 277 8.67 -10.43 9.14
CA VAL A 277 8.81 -9.94 10.52
C VAL A 277 7.44 -9.74 11.13
N PHE A 278 7.17 -10.36 12.29
CA PHE A 278 5.87 -10.31 12.94
C PHE A 278 5.94 -9.65 14.32
N GLY A 279 4.82 -9.05 14.73
CA GLY A 279 4.53 -8.64 16.11
C GLY A 279 5.18 -7.34 16.57
N GLU A 280 6.11 -6.77 15.83
CA GLU A 280 6.87 -5.59 16.25
C GLU A 280 7.01 -4.57 15.11
N PRO A 281 7.08 -3.26 15.44
CA PRO A 281 7.45 -2.24 14.47
C PRO A 281 8.89 -2.45 13.97
N ALA A 282 9.10 -2.29 12.67
CA ALA A 282 10.41 -2.45 12.03
C ALA A 282 10.51 -1.61 10.75
N ILE A 283 11.74 -1.29 10.33
CA ILE A 283 12.08 -0.88 8.98
C ILE A 283 12.95 -1.97 8.39
N LEU A 284 12.44 -2.67 7.38
CA LEU A 284 13.15 -3.75 6.70
C LEU A 284 13.96 -3.17 5.55
N PHE A 285 15.21 -3.61 5.38
CA PHE A 285 16.07 -3.15 4.29
C PHE A 285 16.59 -4.32 3.47
N ALA A 286 16.66 -4.14 2.15
CA ALA A 286 17.37 -5.05 1.25
C ALA A 286 18.03 -4.29 0.11
N ASP A 287 19.12 -4.88 -0.40
CA ASP A 287 19.76 -4.47 -1.64
C ASP A 287 19.18 -5.30 -2.78
N LEU A 288 18.63 -4.66 -3.79
CA LEU A 288 18.01 -5.25 -4.95
C LEU A 288 19.00 -5.19 -6.11
N ASP A 289 19.41 -6.36 -6.64
CA ASP A 289 20.26 -6.46 -7.83
C ASP A 289 19.39 -6.60 -9.09
N PRO A 290 19.26 -5.55 -9.94
CA PRO A 290 18.42 -5.59 -11.14
C PRO A 290 18.80 -6.70 -12.13
N ASP A 291 20.04 -7.19 -12.10
CA ASP A 291 20.49 -8.28 -12.95
C ASP A 291 19.74 -9.60 -12.66
N LEU A 292 19.21 -9.78 -11.44
CA LEU A 292 18.39 -10.94 -11.10
C LEU A 292 17.10 -10.99 -11.91
N VAL A 293 16.47 -9.83 -12.17
CA VAL A 293 15.29 -9.71 -13.03
C VAL A 293 15.63 -10.14 -14.45
N THR A 294 16.71 -9.58 -15.02
CA THR A 294 17.16 -9.93 -16.36
C THR A 294 17.46 -11.42 -16.52
N ARG A 295 18.10 -12.02 -15.51
CA ARG A 295 18.40 -13.47 -15.52
C ARG A 295 17.14 -14.31 -15.35
N GLY A 296 16.19 -13.85 -14.54
CA GLY A 296 14.92 -14.53 -14.30
C GLY A 296 14.05 -14.62 -15.57
N HIS A 297 14.08 -13.61 -16.42
CA HIS A 297 13.38 -13.63 -17.71
C HIS A 297 13.80 -14.77 -18.64
N LEU A 298 14.96 -15.38 -18.44
CA LEU A 298 15.34 -16.60 -19.18
C LEU A 298 14.38 -17.76 -18.89
N VAL A 299 13.92 -17.86 -17.65
CA VAL A 299 13.07 -18.97 -17.17
C VAL A 299 11.59 -18.65 -17.33
N MET A 300 11.18 -17.44 -16.98
CA MET A 300 9.78 -17.01 -16.97
C MET A 300 9.68 -15.57 -17.47
N ASP A 301 8.88 -15.36 -18.51
CA ASP A 301 8.51 -14.05 -19.01
C ASP A 301 7.04 -14.11 -19.47
N THR A 302 6.15 -13.85 -18.53
CA THR A 302 4.69 -13.95 -18.78
C THR A 302 4.18 -12.94 -19.79
N SER A 303 4.92 -11.87 -20.04
CA SER A 303 4.60 -10.83 -21.03
C SER A 303 5.35 -10.99 -22.34
N GLY A 304 6.36 -11.87 -22.38
CA GLY A 304 7.21 -12.16 -23.53
C GLY A 304 7.07 -13.59 -24.03
N HIS A 305 8.13 -14.42 -23.88
CA HIS A 305 8.20 -15.76 -24.51
C HIS A 305 7.22 -16.80 -23.91
N TYR A 306 6.64 -16.54 -22.73
CA TYR A 306 5.54 -17.34 -22.15
C TYR A 306 4.16 -16.81 -22.52
N SER A 307 4.05 -15.65 -23.17
CA SER A 307 2.76 -15.15 -23.65
C SER A 307 2.31 -15.90 -24.91
N ARG A 308 0.99 -16.02 -25.06
CA ARG A 308 0.36 -16.65 -26.23
C ARG A 308 -0.75 -15.73 -26.77
N PRO A 309 -0.36 -14.59 -27.40
CA PRO A 309 -1.32 -13.61 -27.91
C PRO A 309 -2.17 -14.15 -29.08
N ASP A 310 -1.74 -15.27 -29.67
CA ASP A 310 -2.51 -16.05 -30.65
C ASP A 310 -3.65 -16.85 -30.03
N VAL A 311 -3.60 -17.11 -28.68
CA VAL A 311 -4.60 -17.88 -27.94
C VAL A 311 -5.40 -17.00 -26.98
N PHE A 312 -4.74 -16.07 -26.29
CA PHE A 312 -5.34 -15.23 -25.25
C PHE A 312 -5.17 -13.76 -25.58
N ARG A 313 -6.24 -12.99 -25.40
CA ARG A 313 -6.22 -11.53 -25.55
C ARG A 313 -6.77 -10.90 -24.28
N LEU A 314 -5.96 -10.09 -23.62
CA LEU A 314 -6.35 -9.25 -22.50
C LEU A 314 -6.45 -7.80 -22.99
N GLU A 315 -7.61 -7.18 -22.82
CA GLU A 315 -7.83 -5.76 -23.03
C GLU A 315 -8.11 -5.10 -21.69
N VAL A 316 -7.42 -4.02 -21.38
CA VAL A 316 -7.60 -3.22 -20.18
C VAL A 316 -8.18 -1.87 -20.58
N ASP A 317 -9.38 -1.56 -20.09
CA ASP A 317 -9.96 -0.23 -20.28
C ASP A 317 -9.28 0.75 -19.31
N THR A 318 -8.51 1.67 -19.85
CA THR A 318 -7.76 2.68 -19.09
C THR A 318 -8.44 4.04 -19.06
N GLN A 319 -9.72 4.13 -19.47
CA GLN A 319 -10.48 5.35 -19.35
C GLN A 319 -10.96 5.54 -17.93
N SER A 320 -10.87 6.78 -17.43
CA SER A 320 -11.49 7.15 -16.15
C SER A 320 -13.01 7.04 -16.25
N ARG A 321 -13.62 6.41 -15.25
CA ARG A 321 -15.07 6.22 -15.19
C ARG A 321 -15.69 7.16 -14.18
N GLU A 322 -16.36 8.20 -14.70
CA GLU A 322 -17.17 9.10 -13.89
C GLU A 322 -18.60 8.56 -13.78
N ALA A 323 -19.22 8.71 -12.58
CA ALA A 323 -20.61 8.28 -12.36
C ALA A 323 -21.61 9.02 -13.26
N VAL A 324 -21.31 10.27 -13.60
CA VAL A 324 -22.12 11.14 -14.46
C VAL A 324 -21.20 11.90 -15.41
N SER A 325 -21.51 11.86 -16.69
CA SER A 325 -20.88 12.69 -17.71
C SER A 325 -21.86 13.75 -18.18
N PHE A 326 -21.47 15.02 -18.07
CA PHE A 326 -22.24 16.14 -18.64
C PHE A 326 -21.68 16.43 -20.03
N ILE A 327 -22.53 16.31 -21.05
CA ILE A 327 -22.20 16.50 -22.46
C ILE A 327 -22.98 17.70 -23.05
#